data_eb81e9cc66f35fcc6034217c70c51b45
#
_entry.id   eb81e9cc66f35fcc6034217c70c51b45
#
_cell.length_a   1.000
_cell.length_b   1.000
_cell.length_c   1.000
_cell.angle_alpha   90.00
_cell.angle_beta   90.00
_cell.angle_gamma   90.00
#
_symmetry.space_group_name_H-M   'P 1'
#
loop_
_entity.id
_entity.type
_entity.pdbx_description
1 polymer ?
#
loop_
_entity_poly.entity_id
_entity_poly.type
_entity_poly.pdbx_seq_one_letter_code
_entity_poly.pdbx_strand_id
1 'polypeptide(L)'
;MSQWYNRVVNDIGQIPGFINYFESELEEAKRECIVKGIVERNITALPGITEHRFNQLQEIEAVLNHLNIQLRRIRRKHFQKYLEGYARALTSRDAEK
;
A
#
# COMPACT_ATOMS: atom_id res chain seq x y z
N MET A 1 9.88 -11.40 0.47
CA MET A 1 8.65 -10.59 0.30
C MET A 1 7.57 -11.45 -0.33
N SER A 2 6.34 -11.37 0.11
CA SER A 2 5.27 -12.16 -0.48
C SER A 2 4.90 -11.64 -1.87
N GLN A 3 4.07 -12.37 -2.58
CA GLN A 3 3.69 -12.04 -3.97
C GLN A 3 2.80 -10.79 -4.08
N TRP A 4 2.26 -10.26 -2.99
CA TRP A 4 1.30 -9.17 -3.02
C TRP A 4 1.90 -7.85 -3.52
N TYR A 5 3.14 -7.55 -3.13
CA TYR A 5 3.80 -6.36 -3.64
C TYR A 5 3.89 -6.38 -5.17
N ASN A 6 4.34 -7.50 -5.73
CA ASN A 6 4.45 -7.65 -7.18
C ASN A 6 3.09 -7.59 -7.87
N ARG A 7 2.06 -8.19 -7.28
CA ARG A 7 0.71 -8.16 -7.81
C ARG A 7 0.15 -6.74 -7.87
N VAL A 8 0.31 -5.98 -6.80
CA VAL A 8 -0.20 -4.61 -6.73
C VAL A 8 0.57 -3.69 -7.68
N VAL A 9 1.87 -3.86 -7.79
CA VAL A 9 2.69 -3.07 -8.72
C VAL A 9 2.27 -3.30 -10.17
N ASN A 10 1.97 -4.54 -10.53
CA ASN A 10 1.58 -4.91 -11.89
C ASN A 10 0.11 -4.61 -12.20
N ASP A 11 -0.76 -4.65 -11.20
CA ASP A 11 -2.20 -4.45 -11.36
C ASP A 11 -2.79 -3.82 -10.10
N ILE A 12 -3.19 -2.57 -10.21
CA ILE A 12 -3.80 -1.83 -9.10
C ILE A 12 -5.14 -2.43 -8.66
N GLY A 13 -5.81 -3.19 -9.52
CA GLY A 13 -7.03 -3.90 -9.19
C GLY A 13 -6.84 -5.01 -8.16
N GLN A 14 -5.59 -5.37 -7.84
CA GLN A 14 -5.28 -6.35 -6.80
C GLN A 14 -5.34 -5.78 -5.37
N ILE A 15 -5.52 -4.47 -5.21
CA ILE A 15 -5.57 -3.84 -3.89
C ILE A 15 -6.67 -4.41 -2.99
N PRO A 16 -7.93 -4.62 -3.45
CA PRO A 16 -8.94 -5.25 -2.59
C PRO A 16 -8.53 -6.63 -2.07
N GLY A 17 -7.91 -7.45 -2.91
CA GLY A 17 -7.40 -8.76 -2.48
C GLY A 17 -6.27 -8.64 -1.47
N PHE A 18 -5.37 -7.68 -1.66
CA PHE A 18 -4.31 -7.35 -0.72
C PHE A 18 -4.88 -6.97 0.66
N ILE A 19 -5.87 -6.10 0.68
CA ILE A 19 -6.50 -5.66 1.92
C ILE A 19 -7.17 -6.84 2.64
N ASN A 20 -7.93 -7.65 1.92
CA ASN A 20 -8.59 -8.83 2.49
C ASN A 20 -7.59 -9.82 3.07
N TYR A 21 -6.51 -10.06 2.37
CA TYR A 21 -5.45 -10.96 2.84
C TYR A 21 -4.87 -10.46 4.16
N PHE A 22 -4.49 -9.18 4.22
CA PHE A 22 -3.86 -8.63 5.42
C PHE A 22 -4.84 -8.42 6.56
N GLU A 23 -6.12 -8.21 6.30
CA GLU A 23 -7.14 -8.22 7.36
C GLU A 23 -7.22 -9.59 8.03
N SER A 24 -7.22 -10.68 7.24
CA SER A 24 -7.19 -12.05 7.77
C SER A 24 -5.91 -12.31 8.57
N GLU A 25 -4.77 -11.85 8.06
CA GLU A 25 -3.49 -11.99 8.74
C GLU A 25 -3.45 -11.20 10.05
N LEU A 26 -4.09 -10.03 10.09
CA LEU A 26 -4.18 -9.22 11.30
C LEU A 26 -4.99 -9.94 12.39
N GLU A 27 -6.10 -10.59 12.01
CA GLU A 27 -6.88 -11.38 12.96
C GLU A 27 -6.08 -12.54 13.51
N GLU A 28 -5.30 -13.21 12.67
CA GLU A 28 -4.41 -14.28 13.10
C GLU A 28 -3.31 -13.75 14.02
N ALA A 29 -2.73 -12.58 13.70
CA ALA A 29 -1.73 -11.94 14.54
C ALA A 29 -2.28 -11.60 15.93
N LYS A 30 -3.52 -11.12 16.00
CA LYS A 30 -4.19 -10.87 17.30
C LYS A 30 -4.31 -12.14 18.14
N ARG A 31 -4.63 -13.26 17.50
CA ARG A 31 -4.70 -14.56 18.19
C ARG A 31 -3.33 -14.99 18.71
N GLU A 32 -2.28 -14.75 17.95
CA GLU A 32 -0.91 -15.06 18.35
C GLU A 32 -0.47 -14.24 19.56
N CYS A 33 -0.98 -13.01 19.69
CA CYS A 33 -0.67 -12.14 20.84
C CYS A 33 -1.43 -12.55 22.10
N ILE A 34 -2.48 -13.36 21.99
CA ILE A 34 -3.20 -13.86 23.15
C ILE A 34 -2.46 -15.08 23.68
N VAL A 35 -1.92 -14.95 24.90
CA VAL A 35 -1.22 -16.06 25.56
C VAL A 35 -2.27 -17.05 26.05
N LYS A 36 -2.56 -18.06 25.21
CA LYS A 36 -3.42 -19.18 25.57
C LYS A 36 -2.58 -20.44 25.53
N GLY A 37 -2.52 -21.18 26.64
CA GLY A 37 -1.86 -22.46 26.72
C GLY A 37 -0.50 -22.43 27.41
N ILE A 38 0.37 -23.35 27.03
CA ILE A 38 1.66 -23.57 27.70
C ILE A 38 2.63 -22.45 27.30
N VAL A 39 3.08 -21.67 28.30
CA VAL A 39 3.99 -20.53 28.11
C VAL A 39 5.26 -20.93 27.38
N GLU A 40 5.83 -22.10 27.70
CA GLU A 40 7.05 -22.62 27.04
C GLU A 40 6.88 -22.76 25.54
N ARG A 41 5.74 -23.23 25.08
CA ARG A 41 5.44 -23.40 23.67
C ARG A 41 5.39 -22.05 22.94
N ASN A 42 4.81 -21.06 23.59
CA ASN A 42 4.72 -19.71 23.05
C ASN A 42 6.08 -19.05 22.96
N ILE A 43 6.94 -19.24 23.96
CA ILE A 43 8.29 -18.69 23.98
C ILE A 43 9.13 -19.28 22.84
N THR A 44 9.04 -20.60 22.59
CA THR A 44 9.81 -21.26 21.52
C THR A 44 9.38 -20.80 20.13
N ALA A 45 8.09 -20.52 19.94
CA ALA A 45 7.55 -20.09 18.65
C ALA A 45 7.71 -18.60 18.40
N LEU A 46 7.94 -17.81 19.46
CA LEU A 46 7.91 -16.33 19.38
C LEU A 46 8.90 -15.74 18.37
N PRO A 47 10.16 -16.18 18.26
CA PRO A 47 11.07 -15.60 17.26
C PRO A 47 10.59 -15.76 15.82
N GLY A 48 10.07 -16.94 15.45
CA GLY A 48 9.52 -17.18 14.11
C GLY A 48 8.29 -16.35 13.82
N ILE A 49 7.39 -16.21 14.82
CA ILE A 49 6.20 -15.38 14.69
C ILE A 49 6.58 -13.92 14.51
N THR A 50 7.52 -13.42 15.29
CA THR A 50 8.00 -12.04 15.21
C THR A 50 8.62 -11.75 13.84
N GLU A 51 9.46 -12.64 13.34
CA GLU A 51 10.07 -12.49 12.02
C GLU A 51 9.01 -12.48 10.92
N HIS A 52 8.06 -13.40 10.97
CA HIS A 52 6.98 -13.47 10.00
C HIS A 52 6.15 -12.18 9.96
N ARG A 53 5.75 -11.67 11.12
CA ARG A 53 4.95 -10.44 11.21
C ARG A 53 5.76 -9.22 10.81
N PHE A 54 7.04 -9.18 11.13
CA PHE A 54 7.93 -8.10 10.68
C PHE A 54 8.05 -8.06 9.15
N ASN A 55 8.19 -9.23 8.52
CA ASN A 55 8.24 -9.32 7.06
C ASN A 55 6.93 -8.85 6.42
N GLN A 56 5.78 -9.18 7.02
CA GLN A 56 4.49 -8.69 6.56
C GLN A 56 4.38 -7.16 6.67
N LEU A 57 4.87 -6.60 7.77
CA LEU A 57 4.88 -5.15 7.96
C LEU A 57 5.73 -4.45 6.90
N GLN A 58 6.90 -5.00 6.59
CA GLN A 58 7.76 -4.46 5.54
C GLN A 58 7.07 -4.49 4.18
N GLU A 59 6.33 -5.54 3.89
CA GLU A 59 5.58 -5.65 2.64
C GLU A 59 4.47 -4.59 2.56
N ILE A 60 3.73 -4.37 3.65
CA ILE A 60 2.71 -3.33 3.73
C ILE A 60 3.35 -1.96 3.49
N GLU A 61 4.47 -1.67 4.13
CA GLU A 61 5.19 -0.41 3.93
C GLU A 61 5.62 -0.22 2.48
N ALA A 62 6.13 -1.29 1.84
CA ALA A 62 6.53 -1.23 0.44
C ALA A 62 5.34 -0.91 -0.47
N VAL A 63 4.18 -1.52 -0.22
CA VAL A 63 2.96 -1.25 -0.99
C VAL A 63 2.50 0.19 -0.77
N LEU A 64 2.51 0.67 0.47
CA LEU A 64 2.12 2.04 0.79
C LEU A 64 3.03 3.05 0.08
N ASN A 65 4.33 2.83 0.08
CA ASN A 65 5.28 3.68 -0.63
C ASN A 65 5.01 3.70 -2.12
N HIS A 66 4.75 2.54 -2.71
CA HIS A 66 4.40 2.44 -4.12
C HIS A 66 3.13 3.23 -4.45
N LEU A 67 2.09 3.08 -3.63
CA LEU A 67 0.83 3.79 -3.83
C LEU A 67 1.00 5.31 -3.67
N ASN A 68 1.81 5.75 -2.73
CA ASN A 68 2.12 7.17 -2.56
C ASN A 68 2.83 7.75 -3.78
N ILE A 69 3.76 7.00 -4.36
CA ILE A 69 4.44 7.41 -5.59
C ILE A 69 3.44 7.53 -6.75
N GLN A 70 2.56 6.55 -6.90
CA GLN A 70 1.53 6.57 -7.93
C GLN A 70 0.57 7.74 -7.75
N LEU A 71 0.17 8.02 -6.51
CA LEU A 71 -0.71 9.14 -6.20
C LEU A 71 -0.06 10.48 -6.56
N ARG A 72 1.23 10.64 -6.25
CA ARG A 72 1.98 11.85 -6.64
C ARG A 72 2.04 12.02 -8.15
N ARG A 73 2.23 10.92 -8.88
CA ARG A 73 2.25 10.94 -10.35
C ARG A 73 0.91 11.38 -10.92
N ILE A 74 -0.19 10.86 -10.37
CA ILE A 74 -1.55 11.23 -10.78
C ILE A 74 -1.81 12.71 -10.51
N ARG A 75 -1.47 13.18 -9.32
CA ARG A 75 -1.62 14.60 -8.96
C ARG A 75 -0.81 15.51 -9.88
N ARG A 76 0.41 15.10 -10.21
CA ARG A 76 1.29 15.86 -11.09
C ARG A 76 0.71 15.94 -12.51
N LYS A 77 0.17 14.83 -13.02
CA LYS A 77 -0.48 14.80 -14.33
C LYS A 77 -1.71 15.70 -14.36
N HIS A 78 -2.54 15.65 -13.33
CA HIS A 78 -3.72 16.51 -13.23
C HIS A 78 -3.34 17.98 -13.15
N PHE A 79 -2.34 18.30 -12.37
CA PHE A 79 -1.85 19.68 -12.26
C PHE A 79 -1.31 20.21 -13.59
N GLN A 80 -0.55 19.39 -14.31
CA GLN A 80 -0.03 19.75 -15.63
C GLN A 80 -1.18 20.00 -16.63
N LYS A 81 -2.16 19.12 -16.65
CA LYS A 81 -3.34 19.29 -17.50
C LYS A 81 -4.09 20.57 -17.17
N TYR A 82 -4.23 20.88 -15.89
CA TYR A 82 -4.88 22.10 -15.44
C TYR A 82 -4.10 23.33 -15.93
N LEU A 83 -2.79 23.34 -15.76
CA LEU A 83 -1.94 24.46 -16.21
C LEU A 83 -1.99 24.64 -17.73
N GLU A 84 -1.93 23.54 -18.48
CA GLU A 84 -2.00 23.57 -19.94
C GLU A 84 -3.38 24.11 -20.40
N GLY A 85 -4.45 23.66 -19.78
CA GLY A 85 -5.78 24.16 -20.07
C GLY A 85 -5.93 25.64 -19.77
N TYR A 86 -5.40 26.09 -18.65
CA TYR A 86 -5.40 27.49 -18.26
C TYR A 86 -4.60 28.35 -19.24
N ALA A 87 -3.42 27.90 -19.62
CA ALA A 87 -2.58 28.59 -20.58
C ALA A 87 -3.26 28.71 -21.96
N ARG A 88 -3.91 27.65 -22.41
CA ARG A 88 -4.70 27.67 -23.66
C ARG A 88 -5.85 28.65 -23.61
N ALA A 89 -6.56 28.70 -22.48
CA ALA A 89 -7.66 29.63 -22.29
C ALA A 89 -7.18 31.07 -22.33
N LEU A 90 -6.05 31.38 -21.72
CA LEU A 90 -5.45 32.71 -21.78
C LEU A 90 -5.02 33.06 -23.20
N THR A 91 -4.40 32.16 -23.91
CA THR A 91 -3.98 32.36 -25.29
C THR A 91 -5.17 32.62 -26.20
N SER A 92 -6.26 31.89 -26.04
CA SER A 92 -7.49 32.10 -26.79
C SER A 92 -8.07 33.48 -26.53
N ARG A 93 -8.10 33.94 -25.27
CA ARG A 93 -8.57 35.27 -24.92
C ARG A 93 -7.70 36.36 -25.55
N ASP A 94 -6.40 36.19 -25.53
CA ASP A 94 -5.48 37.15 -26.14
C ASP A 94 -5.66 37.19 -27.66
N ALA A 95 -5.93 36.05 -28.28
CA ALA A 95 -6.17 35.97 -29.71
C ALA A 95 -7.47 36.65 -30.12
N GLU A 96 -8.48 36.71 -29.23
CA GLU A 96 -9.75 37.38 -29.47
C GLU A 96 -9.67 38.90 -29.33
N LYS A 97 -8.64 39.39 -28.70
CA LYS A 97 -8.42 40.84 -28.58
C LYS A 97 -7.77 41.39 -29.86
#